data_ec5572cc6082cbf553d7269482a4cf87
#
_entry.id   ec5572cc6082cbf553d7269482a4cf87
#
_cell.length_a   1.000
_cell.length_b   1.000
_cell.length_c   1.000
_cell.angle_alpha   90.00
_cell.angle_beta   90.00
_cell.angle_gamma   90.00
#
_symmetry.space_group_name_H-M   'P 1'
#
loop_
_entity.id
_entity.type
_entity.pdbx_description
1 polymer ?
#
loop_
_entity_poly.entity_id
_entity_poly.type
_entity_poly.pdbx_seq_one_letter_code
_entity_poly.pdbx_strand_id
1 'polypeptide(L)'
;VETILLGFSQGGVFARAMVETCEDEVNALITFGAPHSGVWKFPGCDKMANALSRKWCEYSRKVASKAAYSKMLKSKSVQASYFRDVSDAKRFEQYVRSGSLLSVINGEEDGSDDEDARGEERKMKMGQRRREKMCNLDVFAMFSFEKDEVVVPRDSAVFSDAPSVPFEYTEEKSSELLNVRETKFYLNEEDGLCLRELDEKNRMKIDVVPDAHHMQFSLEWFTENVIDKYIVAAPEKREEEVKEVKEEDKEGVIHSI
;
A
#
# COMPACT_ATOMS: atom_id res chain seq x y z
N VAL A 1 24.49 9.01 -4.80
CA VAL A 1 24.20 7.68 -4.20
C VAL A 1 22.71 7.47 -4.28
N GLU A 2 22.26 6.43 -4.97
CA GLU A 2 20.83 6.11 -5.06
C GLU A 2 20.36 5.45 -3.77
N THR A 3 19.24 5.90 -3.25
CA THR A 3 18.61 5.33 -2.05
C THR A 3 17.48 4.38 -2.46
N ILE A 4 17.64 3.10 -2.15
CA ILE A 4 16.64 2.06 -2.40
C ILE A 4 16.10 1.56 -1.07
N LEU A 5 14.79 1.62 -0.88
CA LEU A 5 14.13 1.07 0.29
C LEU A 5 13.48 -0.28 -0.04
N LEU A 6 13.85 -1.31 0.73
CA LEU A 6 13.19 -2.61 0.71
C LEU A 6 12.34 -2.77 1.96
N GLY A 7 11.08 -3.12 1.77
CA GLY A 7 10.13 -3.29 2.86
C GLY A 7 9.42 -4.64 2.82
N PHE A 8 9.49 -5.39 3.91
CA PHE A 8 8.92 -6.73 4.02
C PHE A 8 7.71 -6.70 4.94
N SER A 9 6.55 -7.25 4.48
CA SER A 9 5.34 -7.33 5.27
C SER A 9 4.97 -5.94 5.85
N GLN A 10 4.77 -5.84 7.15
CA GLN A 10 4.60 -4.56 7.87
C GLN A 10 5.70 -3.54 7.54
N GLY A 11 6.95 -3.97 7.37
CA GLY A 11 8.08 -3.11 7.02
C GLY A 11 7.90 -2.39 5.68
N GLY A 12 7.11 -2.95 4.75
CA GLY A 12 6.78 -2.31 3.48
C GLY A 12 5.85 -1.10 3.65
N VAL A 13 4.91 -1.16 4.59
CA VAL A 13 4.07 0.01 4.93
C VAL A 13 4.92 1.13 5.56
N PHE A 14 5.89 0.77 6.43
CA PHE A 14 6.81 1.75 7.00
C PHE A 14 7.77 2.32 5.97
N ALA A 15 8.34 1.50 5.09
CA ALA A 15 9.20 1.96 4.02
C ALA A 15 8.48 2.98 3.12
N ARG A 16 7.21 2.71 2.76
CA ARG A 16 6.37 3.68 2.05
C ARG A 16 6.17 4.96 2.85
N ALA A 17 5.81 4.86 4.12
CA ALA A 17 5.67 6.04 4.98
C ALA A 17 6.97 6.85 5.07
N MET A 18 8.13 6.20 5.05
CA MET A 18 9.42 6.89 4.98
C MET A 18 9.60 7.65 3.66
N VAL A 19 9.28 7.04 2.51
CA VAL A 19 9.29 7.74 1.21
C VAL A 19 8.45 9.01 1.29
N GLU A 20 7.24 8.90 1.83
CA GLU A 20 6.28 10.00 1.86
C GLU A 20 6.64 11.13 2.85
N THR A 21 7.44 10.84 3.88
CA THR A 21 7.66 11.77 5.00
C THR A 21 9.09 12.22 5.22
N CYS A 22 10.10 11.40 4.83
CA CYS A 22 11.51 11.78 5.00
C CYS A 22 11.92 12.92 4.06
N GLU A 23 12.90 13.70 4.47
CA GLU A 23 13.46 14.79 3.65
C GLU A 23 14.36 14.27 2.55
N ASP A 24 15.10 13.20 2.84
CA ASP A 24 15.99 12.56 1.88
C ASP A 24 15.22 12.00 0.68
N GLU A 25 15.86 12.05 -0.47
CA GLU A 25 15.31 11.49 -1.71
C GLU A 25 15.47 9.97 -1.72
N VAL A 26 14.37 9.29 -2.05
CA VAL A 26 14.32 7.84 -2.28
C VAL A 26 14.07 7.60 -3.75
N ASN A 27 14.94 6.82 -4.38
CA ASN A 27 14.84 6.53 -5.80
C ASN A 27 13.95 5.31 -6.08
N ALA A 28 14.04 4.28 -5.25
CA ALA A 28 13.23 3.08 -5.44
C ALA A 28 12.61 2.59 -4.14
N LEU A 29 11.35 2.15 -4.23
CA LEU A 29 10.64 1.46 -3.17
C LEU A 29 10.26 0.06 -3.66
N ILE A 30 10.71 -0.98 -2.95
CA ILE A 30 10.41 -2.37 -3.28
C ILE A 30 9.76 -3.02 -2.06
N THR A 31 8.56 -3.56 -2.21
CA THR A 31 7.78 -4.10 -1.09
C THR A 31 7.33 -5.54 -1.36
N PHE A 32 7.31 -6.35 -0.29
CA PHE A 32 6.98 -7.76 -0.33
C PHE A 32 5.88 -8.09 0.67
N GLY A 33 4.71 -8.50 0.21
CA GLY A 33 3.56 -8.83 1.06
C GLY A 33 3.19 -7.69 2.01
N ALA A 34 3.37 -6.43 1.60
CA ALA A 34 3.07 -5.28 2.43
C ALA A 34 1.59 -4.93 2.35
N PRO A 35 0.86 -4.81 3.47
CA PRO A 35 -0.57 -4.54 3.45
C PRO A 35 -0.88 -3.08 3.08
N HIS A 36 -0.68 -2.70 1.82
CA HIS A 36 -0.85 -1.33 1.33
C HIS A 36 -2.30 -0.84 1.39
N SER A 37 -3.29 -1.70 1.15
CA SER A 37 -4.71 -1.41 1.41
C SER A 37 -5.23 -2.01 2.72
N GLY A 38 -4.31 -2.36 3.62
CA GLY A 38 -4.59 -2.81 4.97
C GLY A 38 -4.81 -4.32 5.12
N VAL A 39 -4.83 -4.77 6.36
CA VAL A 39 -5.29 -6.10 6.73
C VAL A 39 -6.74 -6.00 7.16
N TRP A 40 -7.63 -6.76 6.52
CA TRP A 40 -9.07 -6.70 6.75
C TRP A 40 -9.56 -7.76 7.74
N LYS A 41 -8.78 -8.83 7.90
CA LYS A 41 -9.04 -9.91 8.84
C LYS A 41 -7.80 -10.26 9.63
N PHE A 42 -7.96 -10.64 10.89
CA PHE A 42 -6.86 -11.25 11.63
C PHE A 42 -6.56 -12.64 11.06
N PRO A 43 -5.28 -12.95 10.75
CA PRO A 43 -4.91 -14.24 10.20
C PRO A 43 -5.24 -15.37 11.20
N GLY A 44 -5.66 -16.50 10.70
CA GLY A 44 -5.79 -17.74 11.46
C GLY A 44 -7.16 -18.14 11.97
N CYS A 45 -8.21 -17.30 11.93
CA CYS A 45 -9.54 -17.69 12.37
C CYS A 45 -10.17 -18.74 11.44
N ASP A 46 -9.89 -18.67 10.16
CA ASP A 46 -10.49 -19.57 9.16
C ASP A 46 -9.89 -20.99 9.21
N LYS A 47 -8.68 -21.14 9.75
CA LYS A 47 -7.95 -22.41 9.88
C LYS A 47 -8.20 -23.16 11.18
N MET A 48 -9.01 -22.62 12.09
CA MET A 48 -9.31 -23.30 13.35
C MET A 48 -10.17 -24.53 13.14
N ALA A 49 -9.68 -25.66 13.65
CA ALA A 49 -10.18 -27.01 13.39
C ALA A 49 -11.64 -27.25 13.85
N ASN A 50 -12.17 -26.43 14.76
CA ASN A 50 -13.55 -26.65 15.26
C ASN A 50 -14.37 -25.35 15.30
N ALA A 51 -15.71 -25.52 15.25
CA ALA A 51 -16.66 -24.43 15.20
C ALA A 51 -16.63 -23.52 16.44
N LEU A 52 -16.28 -24.05 17.60
CA LEU A 52 -16.19 -23.29 18.84
C LEU A 52 -14.97 -22.37 18.85
N SER A 53 -13.83 -22.87 18.41
CA SER A 53 -12.58 -22.09 18.26
C SER A 53 -12.75 -20.99 17.21
N ARG A 54 -13.43 -21.26 16.10
CA ARG A 54 -13.77 -20.24 15.09
C ARG A 54 -14.64 -19.13 15.68
N LYS A 55 -15.72 -19.47 16.39
CA LYS A 55 -16.58 -18.47 17.05
C LYS A 55 -15.82 -17.66 18.09
N TRP A 56 -14.92 -18.28 18.84
CA TRP A 56 -14.09 -17.59 19.83
C TRP A 56 -13.09 -16.63 19.15
N CYS A 57 -12.47 -17.06 18.07
CA CYS A 57 -11.57 -16.24 17.28
C CYS A 57 -12.32 -15.05 16.63
N GLU A 58 -13.51 -15.27 16.07
CA GLU A 58 -14.36 -14.20 15.53
C GLU A 58 -14.80 -13.22 16.62
N TYR A 59 -15.13 -13.72 17.81
CA TYR A 59 -15.44 -12.85 18.95
C TYR A 59 -14.22 -12.02 19.37
N SER A 60 -13.07 -12.66 19.52
CA SER A 60 -11.80 -12.00 19.84
C SER A 60 -11.42 -10.97 18.77
N ARG A 61 -11.64 -11.26 17.49
CA ARG A 61 -11.47 -10.34 16.37
C ARG A 61 -12.40 -9.12 16.50
N LYS A 62 -13.69 -9.34 16.81
CA LYS A 62 -14.65 -8.24 17.02
C LYS A 62 -14.26 -7.33 18.18
N VAL A 63 -13.74 -7.91 19.27
CA VAL A 63 -13.24 -7.14 20.41
C VAL A 63 -11.94 -6.43 20.05
N ALA A 64 -11.00 -7.10 19.41
CA ALA A 64 -9.73 -6.53 19.02
C ALA A 64 -9.90 -5.45 17.95
N SER A 65 -10.80 -5.62 16.97
CA SER A 65 -11.07 -4.60 15.96
C SER A 65 -11.66 -3.32 16.57
N LYS A 66 -12.55 -3.43 17.55
CA LYS A 66 -13.04 -2.26 18.30
C LYS A 66 -11.93 -1.55 19.08
N ALA A 67 -10.99 -2.31 19.63
CA ALA A 67 -9.86 -1.78 20.38
C ALA A 67 -8.75 -1.23 19.46
N ALA A 68 -8.62 -1.77 18.24
CA ALA A 68 -7.60 -1.34 17.28
C ALA A 68 -7.64 0.16 16.99
N TYR A 69 -8.84 0.75 16.98
CA TYR A 69 -9.02 2.18 16.76
C TYR A 69 -9.00 3.04 18.05
N SER A 70 -8.78 2.43 19.21
CA SER A 70 -8.61 3.19 20.45
C SER A 70 -7.23 3.83 20.53
N LYS A 71 -7.17 5.09 21.04
CA LYS A 71 -5.89 5.82 21.24
C LYS A 71 -4.87 5.00 22.06
N MET A 72 -5.33 4.21 23.01
CA MET A 72 -4.46 3.40 23.89
C MET A 72 -3.82 2.20 23.15
N LEU A 73 -4.53 1.57 22.22
CA LEU A 73 -3.99 0.40 21.50
C LEU A 73 -3.09 0.82 20.34
N LYS A 74 -3.40 1.95 19.68
CA LYS A 74 -2.55 2.52 18.63
C LYS A 74 -1.15 2.84 19.12
N SER A 75 -1.01 3.37 20.34
CA SER A 75 0.30 3.66 20.93
C SER A 75 1.08 2.42 21.36
N LYS A 76 0.45 1.24 21.40
CA LYS A 76 1.03 -0.02 21.91
C LYS A 76 1.09 -1.15 20.89
N SER A 77 0.37 -1.06 19.78
CA SER A 77 0.30 -2.12 18.77
C SER A 77 0.48 -1.54 17.38
N VAL A 78 1.61 -1.87 16.78
CA VAL A 78 1.93 -1.49 15.40
C VAL A 78 0.94 -2.13 14.42
N GLN A 79 0.46 -3.34 14.70
CA GLN A 79 -0.53 -4.04 13.87
C GLN A 79 -1.86 -3.28 13.78
N ALA A 80 -2.22 -2.55 14.83
CA ALA A 80 -3.40 -1.70 14.81
C ALA A 80 -3.30 -0.53 13.80
N SER A 81 -2.08 -0.14 13.43
CA SER A 81 -1.85 1.00 12.54
C SER A 81 -2.15 0.72 11.06
N TYR A 82 -2.27 -0.57 10.66
CA TYR A 82 -2.61 -0.98 9.30
C TYR A 82 -3.81 -1.95 9.23
N PHE A 83 -4.54 -2.12 10.34
CA PHE A 83 -5.81 -2.85 10.33
C PHE A 83 -6.91 -1.96 9.75
N ARG A 84 -7.60 -2.45 8.71
CA ARG A 84 -8.62 -1.74 7.94
C ARG A 84 -9.84 -2.63 7.77
N ASP A 85 -10.84 -2.50 8.66
CA ASP A 85 -12.04 -3.32 8.65
C ASP A 85 -13.08 -2.76 7.66
N VAL A 86 -13.15 -3.35 6.49
CA VAL A 86 -14.13 -2.99 5.45
C VAL A 86 -15.44 -3.78 5.57
N SER A 87 -15.55 -4.71 6.52
CA SER A 87 -16.74 -5.56 6.69
C SER A 87 -17.90 -4.86 7.42
N ASP A 88 -17.65 -3.70 8.01
CA ASP A 88 -18.65 -2.94 8.78
C ASP A 88 -18.42 -1.44 8.56
N ALA A 89 -19.44 -0.73 8.09
CA ALA A 89 -19.34 0.69 7.75
C ALA A 89 -18.94 1.57 8.95
N LYS A 90 -19.44 1.27 10.17
CA LYS A 90 -19.08 2.04 11.36
C LYS A 90 -17.63 1.84 11.79
N ARG A 91 -17.10 0.63 11.58
CA ARG A 91 -15.69 0.35 11.87
C ARG A 91 -14.78 0.96 10.84
N PHE A 92 -15.19 0.95 9.58
CA PHE A 92 -14.47 1.66 8.53
C PHE A 92 -14.44 3.17 8.82
N GLU A 93 -15.55 3.76 9.22
CA GLU A 93 -15.60 5.17 9.67
C GLU A 93 -14.66 5.42 10.86
N GLN A 94 -14.62 4.51 11.85
CA GLN A 94 -13.66 4.58 12.96
C GLN A 94 -12.20 4.48 12.50
N TYR A 95 -11.90 3.66 11.50
CA TYR A 95 -10.58 3.59 10.88
C TYR A 95 -10.22 4.92 10.21
N VAL A 96 -11.09 5.48 9.40
CA VAL A 96 -10.90 6.76 8.70
C VAL A 96 -10.61 7.89 9.71
N ARG A 97 -11.42 8.00 10.76
CA ARG A 97 -11.25 8.99 11.84
C ARG A 97 -10.08 8.70 12.76
N SER A 98 -9.51 7.55 12.67
CA SER A 98 -8.51 7.11 13.63
C SER A 98 -7.18 7.84 13.54
N GLY A 99 -6.83 8.45 12.38
CA GLY A 99 -5.48 8.96 12.12
C GLY A 99 -4.42 7.87 12.29
N SER A 100 -4.75 6.61 11.92
CA SER A 100 -3.78 5.52 11.91
C SER A 100 -2.74 5.76 10.82
N LEU A 101 -1.56 5.17 10.93
CA LEU A 101 -0.51 5.33 9.91
C LEU A 101 -1.09 5.07 8.51
N LEU A 102 -1.82 3.96 8.35
CA LEU A 102 -2.36 3.58 7.05
C LEU A 102 -3.41 4.56 6.54
N SER A 103 -4.36 5.03 7.40
CA SER A 103 -5.38 5.99 6.97
C SER A 103 -4.76 7.32 6.51
N VAL A 104 -3.68 7.74 7.17
CA VAL A 104 -2.94 8.95 6.81
C VAL A 104 -2.21 8.79 5.48
N ILE A 105 -1.39 7.75 5.33
CA ILE A 105 -0.60 7.55 4.11
C ILE A 105 -1.43 7.09 2.91
N ASN A 106 -2.65 6.59 3.14
CA ASN A 106 -3.61 6.26 2.06
C ASN A 106 -4.50 7.47 1.68
N GLY A 107 -4.38 8.61 2.36
CA GLY A 107 -5.26 9.75 2.13
C GLY A 107 -6.73 9.45 2.47
N GLU A 108 -6.98 8.51 3.40
CA GLU A 108 -8.32 8.07 3.80
C GLU A 108 -8.84 8.76 5.06
N GLU A 109 -8.02 9.59 5.72
CA GLU A 109 -8.46 10.31 6.93
C GLU A 109 -9.46 11.42 6.60
N ASP A 110 -10.56 11.51 7.36
CA ASP A 110 -11.68 12.44 7.08
C ASP A 110 -11.51 13.83 7.71
N GLY A 111 -10.37 14.19 8.18
CA GLY A 111 -10.11 15.56 8.63
C GLY A 111 -10.96 16.11 9.79
N SER A 112 -11.86 15.33 10.37
CA SER A 112 -12.90 15.79 11.31
C SER A 112 -12.39 16.34 12.66
N ASP A 113 -11.11 16.15 12.96
CA ASP A 113 -10.52 16.69 14.20
C ASP A 113 -9.94 18.12 14.04
N ASP A 114 -9.77 18.62 12.82
CA ASP A 114 -9.29 19.98 12.53
C ASP A 114 -10.44 20.81 11.95
N GLU A 115 -11.29 21.36 12.82
CA GLU A 115 -12.50 22.13 12.46
C GLU A 115 -12.20 23.52 11.85
N ASP A 116 -10.93 23.93 11.68
CA ASP A 116 -10.60 25.24 11.13
C ASP A 116 -9.96 25.16 9.73
N ALA A 117 -10.18 26.19 8.91
CA ALA A 117 -9.66 26.29 7.55
C ALA A 117 -8.12 26.16 7.47
N ARG A 118 -7.40 26.43 8.56
CA ARG A 118 -5.94 26.27 8.64
C ARG A 118 -5.53 24.81 8.80
N GLY A 119 -6.34 24.01 9.47
CA GLY A 119 -6.15 22.56 9.59
C GLY A 119 -6.31 21.87 8.24
N GLU A 120 -7.36 22.20 7.51
CA GLU A 120 -7.60 21.68 6.15
C GLU A 120 -6.49 22.06 5.17
N GLU A 121 -6.06 23.33 5.15
CA GLU A 121 -4.95 23.78 4.31
C GLU A 121 -3.65 23.05 4.63
N ARG A 122 -3.36 22.80 5.92
CA ARG A 122 -2.17 22.05 6.33
C ARG A 122 -2.22 20.61 5.85
N LYS A 123 -3.37 19.93 5.97
CA LYS A 123 -3.57 18.55 5.50
C LYS A 123 -3.39 18.45 4.00
N MET A 124 -3.99 19.35 3.25
CA MET A 124 -3.84 19.40 1.80
C MET A 124 -2.38 19.57 1.39
N LYS A 125 -1.65 20.50 2.01
CA LYS A 125 -0.20 20.69 1.74
C LYS A 125 0.62 19.45 2.10
N MET A 126 0.29 18.77 3.21
CA MET A 126 0.96 17.52 3.58
C MET A 126 0.64 16.39 2.61
N GLY A 127 -0.60 16.29 2.16
CA GLY A 127 -1.02 15.32 1.13
C GLY A 127 -0.27 15.53 -0.17
N GLN A 128 -0.23 16.77 -0.68
CA GLN A 128 0.51 17.13 -1.89
C GLN A 128 2.01 16.80 -1.76
N ARG A 129 2.65 17.15 -0.63
CA ARG A 129 4.06 16.83 -0.41
C ARG A 129 4.31 15.32 -0.40
N ARG A 130 3.45 14.53 0.23
CA ARG A 130 3.54 13.06 0.22
C ARG A 130 3.43 12.51 -1.20
N ARG A 131 2.44 13.02 -1.95
CA ARG A 131 2.23 12.66 -3.35
C ARG A 131 3.47 12.97 -4.20
N GLU A 132 4.03 14.18 -4.10
CA GLU A 132 5.25 14.57 -4.81
C GLU A 132 6.41 13.61 -4.54
N LYS A 133 6.61 13.22 -3.29
CA LYS A 133 7.65 12.24 -2.91
C LYS A 133 7.43 10.88 -3.57
N MET A 134 6.20 10.39 -3.60
CA MET A 134 5.87 9.15 -4.30
C MET A 134 6.04 9.26 -5.81
N CYS A 135 5.64 10.38 -6.42
CA CYS A 135 5.80 10.64 -7.84
C CYS A 135 7.26 10.67 -8.29
N ASN A 136 8.18 11.04 -7.40
CA ASN A 136 9.61 11.12 -7.68
C ASN A 136 10.32 9.76 -7.67
N LEU A 137 9.65 8.68 -7.25
CA LEU A 137 10.23 7.35 -7.35
C LEU A 137 10.50 6.98 -8.82
N ASP A 138 11.69 6.48 -9.08
CA ASP A 138 12.02 5.85 -10.37
C ASP A 138 11.36 4.49 -10.51
N VAL A 139 11.20 3.78 -9.38
CA VAL A 139 10.53 2.48 -9.32
C VAL A 139 9.77 2.33 -8.02
N PHE A 140 8.49 1.92 -8.12
CA PHE A 140 7.72 1.34 -7.04
C PHE A 140 7.35 -0.09 -7.43
N ALA A 141 8.06 -1.08 -6.89
CA ALA A 141 7.82 -2.50 -7.15
C ALA A 141 7.09 -3.14 -5.96
N MET A 142 5.99 -3.81 -6.24
CA MET A 142 5.14 -4.47 -5.25
C MET A 142 5.03 -5.95 -5.57
N PHE A 143 5.39 -6.80 -4.61
CA PHE A 143 5.30 -8.25 -4.70
C PHE A 143 4.24 -8.77 -3.73
N SER A 144 3.24 -9.47 -4.24
CA SER A 144 2.32 -10.28 -3.44
C SER A 144 2.76 -11.75 -3.43
N PHE A 145 2.25 -12.54 -2.49
CA PHE A 145 2.51 -13.99 -2.44
C PHE A 145 1.24 -14.76 -2.76
N GLU A 146 1.31 -15.70 -3.70
CA GLU A 146 0.14 -16.41 -4.20
C GLU A 146 -0.63 -17.17 -3.09
N LYS A 147 0.09 -17.68 -2.10
CA LYS A 147 -0.48 -18.42 -0.95
C LYS A 147 -0.39 -17.64 0.36
N ASP A 148 -0.42 -16.31 0.30
CA ASP A 148 -0.37 -15.49 1.50
C ASP A 148 -1.64 -15.66 2.35
N GLU A 149 -1.46 -16.07 3.59
CA GLU A 149 -2.52 -16.25 4.57
C GLU A 149 -2.36 -15.31 5.77
N VAL A 150 -1.32 -14.47 5.77
CA VAL A 150 -1.00 -13.51 6.84
C VAL A 150 -1.58 -12.15 6.50
N VAL A 151 -1.37 -11.67 5.28
CA VAL A 151 -2.03 -10.47 4.76
C VAL A 151 -3.34 -10.88 4.10
N VAL A 152 -4.46 -10.50 4.70
CA VAL A 152 -5.80 -10.88 4.22
C VAL A 152 -6.61 -9.63 3.93
N PRO A 153 -7.00 -9.41 2.66
CA PRO A 153 -6.69 -10.20 1.46
C PRO A 153 -5.20 -10.03 1.04
N ARG A 154 -4.64 -11.07 0.40
CA ARG A 154 -3.25 -11.02 -0.12
C ARG A 154 -3.05 -9.93 -1.16
N ASP A 155 -4.10 -9.63 -1.93
CA ASP A 155 -4.12 -8.60 -2.97
C ASP A 155 -4.02 -7.17 -2.40
N SER A 156 -4.17 -7.01 -1.08
CA SER A 156 -3.83 -5.78 -0.37
C SER A 156 -2.36 -5.36 -0.56
N ALA A 157 -1.47 -6.32 -0.83
CA ALA A 157 -0.07 -6.04 -1.10
C ALA A 157 0.17 -5.27 -2.41
N VAL A 158 -0.83 -5.21 -3.28
CA VAL A 158 -0.80 -4.51 -4.57
C VAL A 158 -1.95 -3.50 -4.71
N PHE A 159 -2.43 -2.97 -3.60
CA PHE A 159 -3.51 -1.96 -3.54
C PHE A 159 -4.87 -2.41 -4.08
N SER A 160 -5.16 -3.69 -4.19
CA SER A 160 -6.54 -4.12 -4.43
C SER A 160 -7.44 -3.70 -3.27
N ASP A 161 -8.70 -3.37 -3.57
CA ASP A 161 -9.65 -2.87 -2.56
C ASP A 161 -11.03 -3.52 -2.68
N ALA A 162 -11.86 -3.32 -1.67
CA ALA A 162 -13.23 -3.73 -1.66
C ALA A 162 -14.06 -2.89 -2.65
N PRO A 163 -14.99 -3.49 -3.40
CA PRO A 163 -15.85 -2.76 -4.34
C PRO A 163 -16.82 -1.81 -3.61
N SER A 164 -17.07 -2.05 -2.35
CA SER A 164 -17.91 -1.21 -1.49
C SER A 164 -17.60 -1.43 -0.02
N VAL A 165 -18.07 -0.56 0.86
CA VAL A 165 -18.08 -0.77 2.31
C VAL A 165 -19.54 -0.66 2.76
N PRO A 166 -20.10 -1.68 3.43
CA PRO A 166 -19.44 -2.92 3.93
C PRO A 166 -19.18 -3.98 2.85
N PHE A 167 -18.07 -4.69 3.00
CA PHE A 167 -17.73 -5.86 2.18
C PHE A 167 -17.15 -6.98 3.06
N GLU A 168 -17.79 -8.13 3.08
CA GLU A 168 -17.26 -9.30 3.80
C GLU A 168 -16.41 -10.15 2.86
N TYR A 169 -15.10 -10.05 3.04
CA TYR A 169 -14.14 -10.82 2.25
C TYR A 169 -14.13 -12.29 2.64
N THR A 170 -14.21 -13.16 1.62
CA THR A 170 -13.90 -14.60 1.68
C THR A 170 -13.00 -14.93 0.49
N GLU A 171 -12.34 -16.08 0.52
CA GLU A 171 -11.45 -16.49 -0.58
C GLU A 171 -12.22 -16.66 -1.90
N GLU A 172 -13.47 -17.12 -1.84
CA GLU A 172 -14.37 -17.25 -3.01
C GLU A 172 -14.71 -15.89 -3.62
N LYS A 173 -14.64 -14.81 -2.82
CA LYS A 173 -14.92 -13.45 -3.26
C LYS A 173 -13.65 -12.68 -3.66
N SER A 174 -12.52 -13.33 -3.72
CA SER A 174 -11.27 -12.67 -4.15
C SER A 174 -11.39 -12.06 -5.56
N SER A 175 -12.15 -12.69 -6.45
CA SER A 175 -12.42 -12.19 -7.79
C SER A 175 -13.35 -10.96 -7.85
N GLU A 176 -14.03 -10.62 -6.75
CA GLU A 176 -14.87 -9.42 -6.65
C GLU A 176 -14.06 -8.19 -6.23
N LEU A 177 -12.79 -8.34 -5.84
CA LEU A 177 -11.95 -7.22 -5.46
C LEU A 177 -11.66 -6.31 -6.65
N LEU A 178 -11.63 -5.02 -6.40
CA LEU A 178 -11.15 -4.05 -7.38
C LEU A 178 -9.66 -4.26 -7.62
N ASN A 179 -9.27 -4.32 -8.88
CA ASN A 179 -7.86 -4.23 -9.24
C ASN A 179 -7.32 -2.84 -8.88
N VAL A 180 -6.02 -2.71 -8.66
CA VAL A 180 -5.40 -1.43 -8.28
C VAL A 180 -5.86 -0.27 -9.17
N ARG A 181 -5.96 -0.45 -10.49
CA ARG A 181 -6.34 0.58 -11.46
C ARG A 181 -7.81 1.02 -11.35
N GLU A 182 -8.64 0.26 -10.64
CA GLU A 182 -10.06 0.55 -10.39
C GLU A 182 -10.29 1.15 -9.00
N THR A 183 -9.25 1.18 -8.15
CA THR A 183 -9.36 1.65 -6.78
C THR A 183 -9.25 3.17 -6.68
N LYS A 184 -9.82 3.72 -5.61
CA LYS A 184 -9.63 5.13 -5.26
C LYS A 184 -8.17 5.53 -5.07
N PHE A 185 -7.31 4.61 -4.65
CA PHE A 185 -5.87 4.84 -4.49
C PHE A 185 -5.17 5.19 -5.79
N TYR A 186 -5.66 4.65 -6.89
CA TYR A 186 -5.15 4.91 -8.24
C TYR A 186 -5.85 6.10 -8.91
N LEU A 187 -7.17 6.22 -8.72
CA LEU A 187 -8.00 7.19 -9.44
C LEU A 187 -7.95 8.60 -8.83
N ASN A 188 -7.54 8.75 -7.57
CA ASN A 188 -7.42 10.05 -6.93
C ASN A 188 -6.13 10.74 -7.37
N GLU A 189 -6.26 11.79 -8.19
CA GLU A 189 -5.14 12.54 -8.78
C GLU A 189 -4.67 13.72 -7.91
N GLU A 190 -5.54 14.27 -7.04
CA GLU A 190 -5.23 15.52 -6.33
C GLU A 190 -4.32 15.29 -5.12
N ASP A 191 -4.66 14.35 -4.27
CA ASP A 191 -3.97 14.04 -3.00
C ASP A 191 -3.71 12.54 -2.82
N GLY A 192 -3.83 11.79 -3.92
CA GLY A 192 -3.60 10.36 -3.99
C GLY A 192 -2.13 9.95 -3.95
N LEU A 193 -1.92 8.65 -4.05
CA LEU A 193 -0.61 8.00 -3.90
C LEU A 193 0.29 8.08 -5.15
N CYS A 194 -0.08 8.84 -6.16
CA CYS A 194 0.65 8.93 -7.44
C CYS A 194 0.75 7.60 -8.22
N LEU A 195 -0.08 6.60 -7.89
CA LEU A 195 0.02 5.27 -8.52
C LEU A 195 -0.23 5.33 -10.03
N ARG A 196 -1.20 6.14 -10.46
CA ARG A 196 -1.53 6.29 -11.88
C ARG A 196 -0.37 6.88 -12.68
N GLU A 197 0.22 7.95 -12.20
CA GLU A 197 1.36 8.59 -12.88
C GLU A 197 2.59 7.68 -12.93
N LEU A 198 2.85 6.93 -11.85
CA LEU A 198 3.90 5.91 -11.83
C LEU A 198 3.64 4.78 -12.83
N ASP A 199 2.38 4.34 -12.95
CA ASP A 199 1.97 3.29 -13.89
C ASP A 199 2.09 3.76 -15.35
N GLU A 200 1.58 4.95 -15.67
CA GLU A 200 1.65 5.56 -17.00
C GLU A 200 3.10 5.78 -17.47
N LYS A 201 4.00 6.09 -16.53
CA LYS A 201 5.45 6.21 -16.77
C LYS A 201 6.22 4.89 -16.68
N ASN A 202 5.51 3.75 -16.61
CA ASN A 202 6.11 2.42 -16.45
C ASN A 202 7.02 2.27 -15.22
N ARG A 203 6.81 3.07 -14.17
CA ARG A 203 7.57 3.06 -12.91
C ARG A 203 6.88 2.24 -11.80
N MET A 204 5.59 1.95 -11.92
CA MET A 204 4.88 1.02 -11.04
C MET A 204 5.03 -0.41 -11.56
N LYS A 205 5.52 -1.32 -10.72
CA LYS A 205 5.70 -2.73 -11.04
C LYS A 205 4.92 -3.59 -10.06
N ILE A 206 4.15 -4.52 -10.57
CA ILE A 206 3.33 -5.44 -9.77
C ILE A 206 3.69 -6.85 -10.20
N ASP A 207 4.04 -7.68 -9.23
CA ASP A 207 4.39 -9.07 -9.49
C ASP A 207 3.87 -9.99 -8.37
N VAL A 208 3.74 -11.27 -8.66
CA VAL A 208 3.29 -12.30 -7.74
C VAL A 208 4.41 -13.32 -7.56
N VAL A 209 4.78 -13.60 -6.32
CA VAL A 209 5.68 -14.71 -6.02
C VAL A 209 4.88 -16.00 -6.08
N PRO A 210 5.09 -16.82 -7.13
CA PRO A 210 4.23 -17.98 -7.37
C PRO A 210 4.48 -19.07 -6.33
N ASP A 211 3.44 -19.83 -6.03
CA ASP A 211 3.47 -20.99 -5.11
C ASP A 211 4.03 -20.72 -3.70
N ALA A 212 4.13 -19.44 -3.31
CA ALA A 212 4.78 -18.99 -2.09
C ALA A 212 3.77 -18.54 -1.01
N HIS A 213 3.99 -18.98 0.23
CA HIS A 213 3.36 -18.41 1.40
C HIS A 213 4.05 -17.09 1.80
N HIS A 214 3.44 -16.37 2.74
CA HIS A 214 3.94 -15.08 3.21
C HIS A 214 5.44 -15.11 3.53
N MET A 215 6.21 -14.26 2.86
CA MET A 215 7.66 -14.12 3.01
C MET A 215 8.48 -15.37 2.62
N GLN A 216 7.89 -16.33 1.89
CA GLN A 216 8.63 -17.49 1.41
C GLN A 216 9.09 -17.27 -0.04
N PHE A 217 10.38 -17.06 -0.21
CA PHE A 217 11.07 -17.02 -1.49
C PHE A 217 12.51 -17.52 -1.32
N SER A 218 13.09 -18.07 -2.37
CA SER A 218 14.49 -18.49 -2.36
C SER A 218 15.43 -17.30 -2.58
N LEU A 219 16.68 -17.43 -2.16
CA LEU A 219 17.70 -16.43 -2.44
C LEU A 219 17.90 -16.26 -3.96
N GLU A 220 17.86 -17.37 -4.72
CA GLU A 220 17.97 -17.37 -6.18
C GLU A 220 16.85 -16.52 -6.81
N TRP A 221 15.59 -16.79 -6.45
CA TRP A 221 14.45 -16.00 -6.91
C TRP A 221 14.60 -14.50 -6.56
N PHE A 222 15.04 -14.20 -5.34
CA PHE A 222 15.25 -12.83 -4.89
C PHE A 222 16.36 -12.14 -5.69
N THR A 223 17.46 -12.85 -5.96
CA THR A 223 18.55 -12.30 -6.77
C THR A 223 18.07 -11.99 -8.18
N GLU A 224 17.45 -12.93 -8.87
CA GLU A 224 17.00 -12.76 -10.25
C GLU A 224 15.87 -11.73 -10.43
N ASN A 225 14.90 -11.71 -9.49
CA ASN A 225 13.71 -10.90 -9.65
C ASN A 225 13.77 -9.53 -8.95
N VAL A 226 14.74 -9.33 -8.08
CA VAL A 226 14.87 -8.09 -7.31
C VAL A 226 16.24 -7.47 -7.48
N ILE A 227 17.31 -8.19 -7.12
CA ILE A 227 18.66 -7.63 -7.15
C ILE A 227 19.05 -7.27 -8.58
N ASP A 228 18.95 -8.21 -9.50
CA ASP A 228 19.37 -8.00 -10.90
C ASP A 228 18.46 -7.00 -11.62
N LYS A 229 17.15 -7.04 -11.36
CA LYS A 229 16.18 -6.15 -12.03
C LYS A 229 16.19 -4.71 -11.52
N TYR A 230 16.32 -4.52 -10.21
CA TYR A 230 16.03 -3.22 -9.59
C TYR A 230 17.22 -2.59 -8.86
N ILE A 231 18.26 -3.36 -8.53
CA ILE A 231 19.40 -2.87 -7.77
C ILE A 231 20.65 -2.79 -8.63
N VAL A 232 20.98 -3.86 -9.36
CA VAL A 232 22.19 -3.91 -10.18
C VAL A 232 21.98 -3.34 -11.58
N ALA A 233 20.88 -3.69 -12.25
CA ALA A 233 20.57 -3.21 -13.61
C ALA A 233 20.10 -1.73 -13.65
N ALA A 234 19.83 -1.16 -12.52
CA ALA A 234 19.23 0.18 -12.40
C ALA A 234 20.08 1.33 -12.98
N PRO A 235 21.40 1.38 -12.86
CA PRO A 235 22.16 2.53 -13.36
C PRO A 235 22.19 2.65 -14.90
N GLU A 236 22.40 1.54 -15.60
CA GLU A 236 22.60 1.58 -17.05
C GLU A 236 21.29 1.73 -17.85
N LYS A 237 20.26 1.00 -17.48
CA LYS A 237 18.96 1.07 -18.17
C LYS A 237 18.17 2.33 -17.88
N ARG A 238 18.31 2.91 -16.68
CA ARG A 238 17.66 4.17 -16.33
C ARG A 238 18.23 5.35 -17.10
N GLU A 239 19.53 5.37 -17.38
CA GLU A 239 20.12 6.42 -18.20
C GLU A 239 19.61 6.37 -19.65
N GLU A 240 19.30 5.19 -20.19
CA GLU A 240 18.72 5.04 -21.52
C GLU A 240 17.24 5.43 -21.54
N GLU A 241 16.42 4.93 -20.60
CA GLU A 241 14.99 5.27 -20.50
C GLU A 241 14.77 6.77 -20.20
N VAL A 242 15.58 7.37 -19.32
CA VAL A 242 15.52 8.81 -19.03
C VAL A 242 15.99 9.66 -20.22
N LYS A 243 16.88 9.14 -21.07
CA LYS A 243 17.28 9.83 -22.31
C LYS A 243 16.18 9.75 -23.36
N GLU A 244 15.53 8.59 -23.52
CA GLU A 244 14.41 8.40 -24.45
C GLU A 244 13.22 9.33 -24.09
N VAL A 245 12.81 9.38 -22.82
CA VAL A 245 11.72 10.26 -22.35
C VAL A 245 12.08 11.74 -22.55
N LYS A 246 13.34 12.13 -22.32
CA LYS A 246 13.78 13.51 -22.54
C LYS A 246 13.92 13.89 -24.02
N GLU A 247 14.10 12.93 -24.91
CA GLU A 247 14.09 13.14 -26.36
C GLU A 247 12.67 13.24 -26.89
N GLU A 248 11.74 12.41 -26.44
CA GLU A 248 10.32 12.51 -26.80
C GLU A 248 9.69 13.83 -26.36
N ASP A 249 9.99 14.31 -25.15
CA ASP A 249 9.53 15.62 -24.67
C ASP A 249 10.09 16.79 -25.50
N LYS A 250 11.28 16.65 -26.07
CA LYS A 250 11.87 17.69 -26.95
C LYS A 250 11.28 17.67 -28.34
N GLU A 251 10.94 16.52 -28.89
CA GLU A 251 10.28 16.42 -30.19
C GLU A 251 8.81 16.87 -30.14
N GLY A 252 8.11 16.62 -29.01
CA GLY A 252 6.74 17.08 -28.80
C GLY A 252 6.59 18.62 -28.73
N VAL A 253 7.64 19.34 -28.35
CA VAL A 253 7.65 20.82 -28.29
C VAL A 253 7.91 21.49 -29.67
N ILE A 254 8.48 20.75 -30.61
CA ILE A 254 8.81 21.31 -31.94
C ILE A 254 7.62 21.30 -32.92
N HIS A 255 6.56 20.55 -32.62
CA HIS A 255 5.35 20.46 -33.47
C HIS A 255 4.20 21.38 -33.06
N SER A 256 4.41 22.34 -32.15
CA SER A 256 3.37 23.28 -31.67
C SER A 256 3.79 24.78 -31.85
N ILE A 257 4.53 25.11 -32.91
CA ILE A 257 4.78 26.51 -33.36
C ILE A 257 4.28 26.68 -34.76
#